data_5c9e1f85239de702cb66517edcdf58a7
#
_entry.id   5c9e1f85239de702cb66517edcdf58a7
#
_cell.length_a   1.000
_cell.length_b   1.000
_cell.length_c   1.000
_cell.angle_alpha   90.00
_cell.angle_beta   90.00
_cell.angle_gamma   90.00
#
_symmetry.space_group_name_H-M   'P 1'
#
loop_
_entity.id
_entity.type
_entity.pdbx_description
1 polymer ?
#
loop_
_entity_poly.entity_id
_entity_poly.type
_entity_poly.pdbx_seq_one_letter_code
_entity_poly.pdbx_strand_id
1 'polypeptide(L)'
;MLRYILKRILLMIPVLLGIVVIVFTLMYVGGGDPTISILGENVTPEAQAEIREELGLDDPYLVRLGNYLLDLLHGDLGDSYRSKRPVMDEILARYPTTLKLTFGSIALGIVVGVIVGIISAVRQYSLLDKIGTFISLFGVSAPSFWIAMMQIGRAHV
;
A
#
# COMPACT_ATOMS: atom_id res chain seq x y z
N MET A 1 23.19 -21.13 -6.42
CA MET A 1 22.61 -19.83 -5.99
C MET A 1 21.72 -19.22 -7.08
N LEU A 2 22.24 -18.91 -8.28
CA LEU A 2 21.48 -18.27 -9.37
C LEU A 2 20.22 -19.04 -9.76
N ARG A 3 20.30 -20.37 -9.92
CA ARG A 3 19.16 -21.24 -10.27
C ARG A 3 18.04 -21.20 -9.22
N TYR A 4 18.39 -21.05 -7.95
CA TYR A 4 17.42 -20.90 -6.86
C TYR A 4 16.71 -19.56 -6.93
N ILE A 5 17.45 -18.47 -7.16
CA ILE A 5 16.91 -17.10 -7.30
C ILE A 5 15.97 -17.04 -8.51
N LEU A 6 16.39 -17.55 -9.67
CA LEU A 6 15.56 -17.60 -10.88
C LEU A 6 14.27 -18.38 -10.66
N LYS A 7 14.36 -19.57 -10.03
CA LYS A 7 13.15 -20.34 -9.70
C LYS A 7 12.19 -19.57 -8.79
N ARG A 8 12.72 -18.82 -7.83
CA ARG A 8 11.90 -18.04 -6.90
C ARG A 8 11.23 -16.86 -7.58
N ILE A 9 11.95 -16.17 -8.46
CA ILE A 9 11.38 -15.08 -9.29
C ILE A 9 10.27 -15.62 -10.20
N LEU A 10 10.50 -16.75 -10.88
CA LEU A 10 9.49 -17.38 -11.73
C LEU A 10 8.24 -17.80 -10.95
N LEU A 11 8.38 -18.27 -9.73
CA LEU A 11 7.26 -18.60 -8.86
C LEU A 11 6.50 -17.37 -8.32
N MET A 12 7.11 -16.20 -8.33
CA MET A 12 6.41 -14.96 -7.96
C MET A 12 5.42 -14.51 -9.06
N ILE A 13 5.69 -14.83 -10.33
CA ILE A 13 4.83 -14.43 -11.45
C ILE A 13 3.39 -14.95 -11.28
N PRO A 14 3.15 -16.28 -11.09
CA PRO A 14 1.78 -16.78 -10.92
C PRO A 14 1.11 -16.24 -9.64
N VAL A 15 1.89 -15.96 -8.58
CA VAL A 15 1.34 -15.36 -7.37
C VAL A 15 0.88 -13.93 -7.61
N LEU A 16 1.71 -13.11 -8.26
CA LEU A 16 1.36 -11.74 -8.64
C LEU A 16 0.14 -11.72 -9.57
N LEU A 17 0.12 -12.58 -10.58
CA LEU A 17 -1.01 -12.71 -11.51
C LEU A 17 -2.28 -13.11 -10.76
N GLY A 18 -2.19 -14.05 -9.82
CA GLY A 18 -3.32 -14.45 -8.97
C GLY A 18 -3.86 -13.27 -8.13
N ILE A 19 -2.97 -12.47 -7.54
CA ILE A 19 -3.36 -11.28 -6.79
C ILE A 19 -4.06 -10.26 -7.70
N VAL A 20 -3.51 -9.99 -8.88
CA VAL A 20 -4.10 -9.07 -9.87
C VAL A 20 -5.49 -9.52 -10.26
N VAL A 21 -5.68 -10.81 -10.59
CA VAL A 21 -6.99 -11.37 -10.97
C VAL A 21 -7.98 -11.24 -9.81
N ILE A 22 -7.58 -11.57 -8.58
CA ILE A 22 -8.46 -11.47 -7.41
C ILE A 22 -8.88 -10.02 -7.17
N VAL A 23 -7.93 -9.08 -7.17
CA VAL A 23 -8.21 -7.64 -6.94
C VAL A 23 -9.10 -7.10 -8.04
N PHE A 24 -8.80 -7.40 -9.31
CA PHE A 24 -9.64 -7.01 -10.45
C PHE A 24 -11.06 -7.56 -10.32
N THR A 25 -11.21 -8.83 -9.95
CA THR A 25 -12.52 -9.45 -9.75
C THR A 25 -13.32 -8.78 -8.62
N LEU A 26 -12.64 -8.49 -7.50
CA LEU A 26 -13.27 -7.79 -6.38
C LEU A 26 -13.75 -6.39 -6.78
N MET A 27 -12.96 -5.66 -7.57
CA MET A 27 -13.35 -4.35 -8.08
C MET A 27 -14.47 -4.45 -9.12
N TYR A 28 -14.44 -5.48 -9.97
CA TYR A 28 -15.49 -5.71 -10.96
C TYR A 28 -16.85 -6.02 -10.32
N VAL A 29 -16.86 -6.83 -9.25
CA VAL A 29 -18.10 -7.27 -8.59
C VAL A 29 -18.58 -6.26 -7.55
N GLY A 30 -17.67 -5.66 -6.79
CA GLY A 30 -17.98 -4.84 -5.61
C GLY A 30 -17.64 -3.36 -5.75
N GLY A 31 -16.94 -2.95 -6.82
CA GLY A 31 -16.39 -1.61 -6.96
C GLY A 31 -17.39 -0.50 -7.29
N GLY A 32 -18.65 -0.83 -7.54
CA GLY A 32 -19.63 0.13 -8.00
C GLY A 32 -19.38 0.64 -9.43
N ASP A 33 -20.14 1.64 -9.85
CA ASP A 33 -19.95 2.26 -11.16
C ASP A 33 -18.89 3.38 -11.06
N PRO A 34 -17.70 3.24 -11.69
CA PRO A 34 -16.65 4.24 -11.62
C PRO A 34 -17.05 5.56 -12.29
N THR A 35 -18.05 5.58 -13.18
CA THR A 35 -18.53 6.79 -13.84
C THR A 35 -19.05 7.83 -12.85
N ILE A 36 -19.68 7.40 -11.76
CA ILE A 36 -20.16 8.28 -10.68
C ILE A 36 -18.96 8.95 -9.99
N SER A 37 -17.87 8.22 -9.78
CA SER A 37 -16.65 8.77 -9.19
C SER A 37 -15.91 9.74 -10.10
N ILE A 38 -16.05 9.56 -11.42
CA ILE A 38 -15.39 10.39 -12.44
C ILE A 38 -16.18 11.66 -12.72
N LEU A 39 -17.49 11.54 -12.85
CA LEU A 39 -18.36 12.61 -13.32
C LEU A 39 -19.07 13.33 -12.17
N GLY A 40 -19.18 12.71 -10.99
CA GLY A 40 -19.96 13.24 -9.87
C GLY A 40 -21.41 12.75 -9.88
N GLU A 41 -22.19 13.16 -8.87
CA GLU A 41 -23.56 12.66 -8.66
C GLU A 41 -24.63 13.27 -9.61
N ASN A 42 -24.34 14.41 -10.24
CA ASN A 42 -25.31 15.15 -11.06
C ASN A 42 -24.97 15.05 -12.56
N VAL A 43 -24.91 13.84 -13.10
CA VAL A 43 -24.55 13.61 -14.50
C VAL A 43 -25.74 13.18 -15.32
N THR A 44 -25.79 13.66 -16.57
CA THR A 44 -26.79 13.21 -17.52
C THR A 44 -26.56 11.76 -17.92
N PRO A 45 -27.62 10.97 -18.16
CA PRO A 45 -27.48 9.57 -18.58
C PRO A 45 -26.64 9.41 -19.85
N GLU A 46 -26.69 10.40 -20.74
CA GLU A 46 -25.92 10.40 -21.99
C GLU A 46 -24.41 10.49 -21.74
N ALA A 47 -23.97 11.42 -20.87
CA ALA A 47 -22.55 11.58 -20.51
C ALA A 47 -22.02 10.34 -19.74
N GLN A 48 -22.90 9.70 -18.95
CA GLN A 48 -22.55 8.46 -18.26
C GLN A 48 -22.33 7.32 -19.26
N ALA A 49 -23.21 7.21 -20.29
CA ALA A 49 -23.09 6.19 -21.32
C ALA A 49 -21.82 6.36 -22.16
N GLU A 50 -21.46 7.60 -22.52
CA GLU A 50 -20.25 7.92 -23.26
C GLU A 50 -18.97 7.48 -22.50
N ILE A 51 -18.86 7.82 -21.23
CA ILE A 51 -17.72 7.40 -20.41
C ILE A 51 -17.69 5.87 -20.17
N ARG A 52 -18.86 5.22 -20.08
CA ARG A 52 -18.92 3.75 -19.96
C ARG A 52 -18.37 3.08 -21.23
N GLU A 53 -18.71 3.59 -22.39
CA GLU A 53 -18.20 3.10 -23.67
C GLU A 53 -16.70 3.39 -23.81
N GLU A 54 -16.25 4.60 -23.49
CA GLU A 54 -14.83 4.98 -23.53
C GLU A 54 -13.94 4.11 -22.64
N LEU A 55 -14.43 3.78 -21.43
CA LEU A 55 -13.70 2.95 -20.48
C LEU A 55 -13.91 1.44 -20.70
N GLY A 56 -14.71 1.04 -21.69
CA GLY A 56 -15.02 -0.37 -21.97
C GLY A 56 -15.71 -1.06 -20.78
N LEU A 57 -16.51 -0.33 -19.99
CA LEU A 57 -17.15 -0.88 -18.79
C LEU A 57 -18.22 -1.92 -19.12
N ASP A 58 -18.76 -1.89 -20.32
CA ASP A 58 -19.80 -2.79 -20.79
C ASP A 58 -19.23 -4.05 -21.48
N ASP A 59 -17.90 -4.12 -21.62
CA ASP A 59 -17.21 -5.27 -22.16
C ASP A 59 -17.31 -6.50 -21.24
N PRO A 60 -17.31 -7.72 -21.81
CA PRO A 60 -17.27 -8.95 -21.04
C PRO A 60 -16.06 -8.99 -20.08
N TYR A 61 -16.26 -9.58 -18.90
CA TYR A 61 -15.22 -9.68 -17.85
C TYR A 61 -13.84 -10.12 -18.37
N LEU A 62 -13.79 -11.15 -19.22
CA LEU A 62 -12.52 -11.68 -19.74
C LEU A 62 -11.80 -10.69 -20.66
N VAL A 63 -12.55 -9.89 -21.43
CA VAL A 63 -11.98 -8.87 -22.31
C VAL A 63 -11.37 -7.76 -21.48
N ARG A 64 -12.10 -7.27 -20.48
CA ARG A 64 -11.61 -6.23 -19.55
C ARG A 64 -10.39 -6.70 -18.76
N LEU A 65 -10.42 -7.94 -18.24
CA LEU A 65 -9.28 -8.51 -17.54
C LEU A 65 -8.06 -8.64 -18.46
N GLY A 66 -8.28 -9.08 -19.71
CA GLY A 66 -7.22 -9.23 -20.72
C GLY A 66 -6.57 -7.91 -21.06
N ASN A 67 -7.36 -6.86 -21.32
CA ASN A 67 -6.87 -5.51 -21.58
C ASN A 67 -6.10 -4.97 -20.38
N TYR A 68 -6.63 -5.08 -19.17
CA TYR A 68 -5.95 -4.66 -17.94
C TYR A 68 -4.60 -5.36 -17.74
N LEU A 69 -4.51 -6.66 -18.01
CA LEU A 69 -3.24 -7.40 -17.94
C LEU A 69 -2.23 -6.94 -19.00
N LEU A 70 -2.70 -6.62 -20.20
CA LEU A 70 -1.84 -6.07 -21.26
C LEU A 70 -1.31 -4.69 -20.90
N ASP A 71 -2.16 -3.80 -20.41
CA ASP A 71 -1.78 -2.46 -19.95
C ASP A 71 -0.74 -2.55 -18.82
N LEU A 72 -0.96 -3.46 -17.88
CA LEU A 72 -0.03 -3.71 -16.78
C LEU A 72 1.35 -4.17 -17.27
N LEU A 73 1.40 -5.02 -18.32
CA LEU A 73 2.66 -5.46 -18.93
C LEU A 73 3.41 -4.32 -19.63
N HIS A 74 2.70 -3.30 -20.09
CA HIS A 74 3.30 -2.09 -20.68
C HIS A 74 3.66 -1.05 -19.59
N GLY A 75 3.35 -1.34 -18.32
CA GLY A 75 3.61 -0.43 -17.19
C GLY A 75 2.54 0.63 -17.02
N ASP A 76 1.42 0.50 -17.70
CA ASP A 76 0.26 1.35 -17.53
C ASP A 76 -0.64 0.80 -16.41
N LEU A 77 -0.79 1.58 -15.35
CA LEU A 77 -1.65 1.27 -14.20
C LEU A 77 -3.03 1.93 -14.32
N GLY A 78 -3.29 2.58 -15.45
CA GLY A 78 -4.48 3.38 -15.68
C GLY A 78 -4.53 4.67 -14.87
N ASP A 79 -5.67 5.32 -14.94
CA ASP A 79 -5.94 6.58 -14.25
C ASP A 79 -6.70 6.38 -12.94
N SER A 80 -6.36 7.20 -11.96
CA SER A 80 -7.07 7.25 -10.68
C SER A 80 -8.45 7.89 -10.87
N TYR A 81 -9.51 7.16 -10.58
CA TYR A 81 -10.89 7.67 -10.66
C TYR A 81 -11.13 8.89 -9.77
N ARG A 82 -10.36 9.04 -8.71
CA ARG A 82 -10.50 10.15 -7.76
C ARG A 82 -9.72 11.41 -8.16
N SER A 83 -8.47 11.26 -8.55
CA SER A 83 -7.58 12.39 -8.86
C SER A 83 -7.51 12.71 -10.35
N LYS A 84 -8.02 11.82 -11.22
CA LYS A 84 -7.97 11.93 -12.69
C LYS A 84 -6.52 12.10 -13.21
N ARG A 85 -5.58 11.46 -12.55
CA ARG A 85 -4.16 11.46 -12.90
C ARG A 85 -3.67 10.03 -13.08
N PRO A 86 -2.64 9.81 -13.89
CA PRO A 86 -2.02 8.49 -13.99
C PRO A 86 -1.60 7.97 -12.62
N VAL A 87 -1.99 6.74 -12.31
CA VAL A 87 -1.68 6.10 -11.01
C VAL A 87 -0.17 6.01 -10.79
N MET A 88 0.60 5.78 -11.86
CA MET A 88 2.06 5.74 -11.79
C MET A 88 2.65 7.05 -11.27
N ASP A 89 2.16 8.19 -11.73
CA ASP A 89 2.63 9.51 -11.30
C ASP A 89 2.32 9.76 -9.83
N GLU A 90 1.14 9.34 -9.38
CA GLU A 90 0.77 9.44 -7.96
C GLU A 90 1.65 8.58 -7.06
N ILE A 91 1.97 7.38 -7.50
CA ILE A 91 2.89 6.49 -6.77
C ILE A 91 4.28 7.13 -6.70
N LEU A 92 4.82 7.54 -7.83
CA LEU A 92 6.17 8.12 -7.91
C LEU A 92 6.29 9.42 -7.11
N ALA A 93 5.24 10.22 -7.03
CA ALA A 93 5.23 11.45 -6.23
C ALA A 93 5.30 11.17 -4.72
N ARG A 94 4.69 10.08 -4.25
CA ARG A 94 4.63 9.73 -2.82
C ARG A 94 5.76 8.79 -2.37
N TYR A 95 6.27 7.99 -3.28
CA TYR A 95 7.27 6.97 -3.01
C TYR A 95 8.54 7.49 -2.32
N PRO A 96 9.16 8.62 -2.76
CA PRO A 96 10.36 9.15 -2.11
C PRO A 96 10.14 9.55 -0.65
N THR A 97 8.98 10.11 -0.32
CA THR A 97 8.62 10.48 1.04
C THR A 97 8.46 9.24 1.92
N THR A 98 7.77 8.23 1.42
CA THR A 98 7.61 6.95 2.11
C THR A 98 8.95 6.28 2.37
N LEU A 99 9.84 6.25 1.38
CA LEU A 99 11.20 5.70 1.56
C LEU A 99 12.00 6.46 2.61
N LYS A 100 12.01 7.80 2.58
CA LYS A 100 12.70 8.62 3.58
C LYS A 100 12.21 8.32 5.00
N LEU A 101 10.89 8.24 5.19
CA LEU A 101 10.30 7.89 6.47
C LEU A 101 10.64 6.47 6.91
N THR A 102 10.57 5.51 5.99
CA THR A 102 10.87 4.10 6.28
C THR A 102 12.34 3.93 6.68
N PHE A 103 13.28 4.42 5.87
CA PHE A 103 14.70 4.31 6.20
C PHE A 103 15.07 5.10 7.46
N GLY A 104 14.50 6.29 7.64
CA GLY A 104 14.69 7.08 8.87
C GLY A 104 14.21 6.35 10.11
N SER A 105 13.02 5.76 10.05
CA SER A 105 12.44 4.99 11.16
C SER A 105 13.26 3.73 11.48
N ILE A 106 13.68 3.00 10.45
CA ILE A 106 14.52 1.81 10.62
C ILE A 106 15.87 2.18 11.24
N ALA A 107 16.53 3.22 10.73
CA ALA A 107 17.82 3.68 11.26
C ALA A 107 17.70 4.07 12.74
N LEU A 108 16.68 4.86 13.08
CA LEU A 108 16.40 5.23 14.46
C LEU A 108 16.10 4.01 15.34
N GLY A 109 15.28 3.09 14.85
CA GLY A 109 14.94 1.85 15.55
C GLY A 109 16.15 0.97 15.81
N ILE A 110 17.07 0.84 14.85
CA ILE A 110 18.31 0.11 15.01
C ILE A 110 19.20 0.76 16.09
N VAL A 111 19.41 2.07 16.02
CA VAL A 111 20.26 2.79 16.99
C VAL A 111 19.71 2.63 18.40
N VAL A 112 18.43 2.92 18.59
CA VAL A 112 17.79 2.82 19.91
C VAL A 112 17.75 1.36 20.39
N GLY A 113 17.37 0.44 19.52
CA GLY A 113 17.28 -0.99 19.85
C GLY A 113 18.63 -1.61 20.23
N VAL A 114 19.70 -1.27 19.51
CA VAL A 114 21.06 -1.73 19.83
C VAL A 114 21.52 -1.17 21.17
N ILE A 115 21.33 0.14 21.44
CA ILE A 115 21.73 0.75 22.70
C ILE A 115 20.98 0.12 23.88
N VAL A 116 19.66 0.00 23.79
CA VAL A 116 18.84 -0.64 24.83
C VAL A 116 19.21 -2.10 24.99
N GLY A 117 19.41 -2.83 23.90
CA GLY A 117 19.81 -4.23 23.94
C GLY A 117 21.16 -4.46 24.61
N ILE A 118 22.17 -3.61 24.32
CA ILE A 118 23.50 -3.68 25.01
C ILE A 118 23.36 -3.41 26.50
N ILE A 119 22.62 -2.37 26.89
CA ILE A 119 22.40 -2.02 28.31
C ILE A 119 21.73 -3.19 29.05
N SER A 120 20.69 -3.77 28.49
CA SER A 120 19.98 -4.93 29.04
C SER A 120 20.92 -6.15 29.15
N ALA A 121 21.74 -6.41 28.14
CA ALA A 121 22.65 -7.55 28.13
C ALA A 121 23.76 -7.41 29.20
N VAL A 122 24.32 -6.21 29.37
CA VAL A 122 25.40 -5.95 30.34
C VAL A 122 24.89 -5.94 31.77
N ARG A 123 23.65 -5.52 32.00
CA ARG A 123 23.04 -5.43 33.33
C ARG A 123 21.78 -6.30 33.43
N GLN A 124 21.91 -7.57 33.12
CA GLN A 124 20.81 -8.55 33.20
C GLN A 124 20.13 -8.54 34.59
N TYR A 125 18.80 -8.67 34.60
CA TYR A 125 17.96 -8.66 35.78
C TYR A 125 17.98 -7.36 36.61
N SER A 126 18.66 -6.32 36.14
CA SER A 126 18.65 -5.02 36.79
C SER A 126 17.30 -4.28 36.56
N LEU A 127 17.10 -3.21 37.31
CA LEU A 127 15.92 -2.36 37.14
C LEU A 127 15.87 -1.76 35.73
N LEU A 128 17.02 -1.42 35.15
CA LEU A 128 17.15 -0.88 33.78
C LEU A 128 16.70 -1.90 32.73
N ASP A 129 17.10 -3.15 32.89
CA ASP A 129 16.68 -4.24 32.00
C ASP A 129 15.15 -4.48 32.07
N LYS A 130 14.58 -4.51 33.28
CA LYS A 130 13.13 -4.64 33.47
C LYS A 130 12.35 -3.48 32.85
N ILE A 131 12.81 -2.25 33.02
CA ILE A 131 12.19 -1.07 32.42
C ILE A 131 12.31 -1.12 30.90
N GLY A 132 13.49 -1.45 30.35
CA GLY A 132 13.71 -1.58 28.91
C GLY A 132 12.80 -2.63 28.27
N THR A 133 12.69 -3.78 28.92
CA THR A 133 11.78 -4.87 28.48
C THR A 133 10.32 -4.41 28.55
N PHE A 134 9.90 -3.77 29.62
CA PHE A 134 8.53 -3.25 29.76
C PHE A 134 8.19 -2.24 28.66
N ILE A 135 9.08 -1.27 28.41
CA ILE A 135 8.88 -0.27 27.36
C ILE A 135 8.81 -0.93 25.98
N SER A 136 9.67 -1.92 25.72
CA SER A 136 9.68 -2.65 24.45
C SER A 136 8.38 -3.43 24.23
N LEU A 137 7.91 -4.15 25.25
CA LEU A 137 6.65 -4.89 25.22
C LEU A 137 5.45 -3.95 25.04
N PHE A 138 5.44 -2.84 25.77
CA PHE A 138 4.40 -1.82 25.61
C PHE A 138 4.39 -1.22 24.19
N GLY A 139 5.58 -0.89 23.64
CA GLY A 139 5.71 -0.34 22.30
C GLY A 139 5.22 -1.30 21.20
N VAL A 140 5.47 -2.60 21.36
CA VAL A 140 4.97 -3.62 20.40
C VAL A 140 3.47 -3.88 20.57
N SER A 141 2.96 -3.81 21.80
CA SER A 141 1.56 -4.09 22.11
C SER A 141 0.63 -2.90 21.84
N ALA A 142 1.15 -1.68 21.85
CA ALA A 142 0.35 -0.48 21.64
C ALA A 142 -0.02 -0.33 20.17
N PRO A 143 -1.31 -0.07 19.85
CA PRO A 143 -1.74 0.17 18.48
C PRO A 143 -1.05 1.41 17.90
N SER A 144 -0.36 1.25 16.76
CA SER A 144 0.42 2.33 16.13
C SER A 144 -0.42 3.57 15.81
N PHE A 145 -1.68 3.38 15.40
CA PHE A 145 -2.59 4.49 15.12
C PHE A 145 -2.91 5.30 16.39
N TRP A 146 -3.02 4.68 17.56
CA TRP A 146 -3.29 5.35 18.82
C TRP A 146 -2.12 6.24 19.25
N ILE A 147 -0.88 5.72 19.13
CA ILE A 147 0.33 6.50 19.40
C ILE A 147 0.42 7.70 18.45
N ALA A 148 0.14 7.48 17.13
CA ALA A 148 0.14 8.54 16.14
C ALA A 148 -0.91 9.62 16.44
N MET A 149 -2.13 9.23 16.82
CA MET A 149 -3.19 10.19 17.18
C MET A 149 -2.84 11.02 18.42
N MET A 150 -2.21 10.41 19.45
CA MET A 150 -1.76 11.13 20.63
C MET A 150 -0.68 12.16 20.32
N GLN A 151 0.21 11.87 19.38
CA GLN A 151 1.25 12.81 18.95
C GLN A 151 0.67 13.95 18.12
N ILE A 152 -0.24 13.68 17.19
CA ILE A 152 -0.89 14.69 16.35
C ILE A 152 -1.82 15.58 17.20
N GLY A 153 -2.59 15.00 18.12
CA GLY A 153 -3.48 15.76 19.01
C GLY A 153 -2.76 16.75 19.93
N ARG A 154 -1.49 16.51 20.25
CA ARG A 154 -0.65 17.47 21.00
C ARG A 154 -0.07 18.60 20.17
N ALA A 155 0.02 18.44 18.85
CA ALA A 155 0.55 19.46 17.95
C ALA A 155 -0.48 20.55 17.58
N HIS A 156 -1.73 20.39 17.99
CA HIS A 156 -2.83 21.32 17.71
C HIS A 156 -3.35 22.07 18.96
N VAL A 157 -2.63 22.02 20.08
CA VAL A 157 -2.95 22.79 21.31
C VAL A 157 -1.99 23.93 21.52
#